data_140aa6a5b57a3b9e8cff8667b29febc1
#
_entry.id   140aa6a5b57a3b9e8cff8667b29febc1
#
_cell.length_a   1.000
_cell.length_b   1.000
_cell.length_c   1.000
_cell.angle_alpha   90.00
_cell.angle_beta   90.00
_cell.angle_gamma   90.00
#
_symmetry.space_group_name_H-M   'P 1'
#
loop_
_entity.id
_entity.type
_entity.pdbx_description
1 polymer ?
#
loop_
_entity_poly.entity_id
_entity_poly.type
_entity_poly.pdbx_seq_one_letter_code
_entity_poly.pdbx_strand_id
1 'polypeptide(L)'
;MKKVTLRAYSTVLLALLVIVGLIVYVIRYIDDGASWALYFDETTTKCTYTLTDRNGVVLAKMGGGEKSYAEDASVRIACYQLVGDYGGNVGTGALTGFRKQLSGYSLITGVSQGSDVELKLNVDSRLNQTAYAALAGRKGSALVVNYKTGELICMVSSPSMDPLNIPETLPDGVYLNRCLSSTFTPGSVFKLVTLAAAIDNIDDLNSRSFTCTGSIELGGKTVTCSGVHGTQNIEQAFANSCNCAFGQLAMDLGAETLGSYAEKLGICSAHDLNGIKTAAGNFTEDKSESSYLAWSGIGQYEDLVCPYSMLRIVSAIANGGSLNEPSLLGSSTGTETMLSRETADKIADMMSYNVQYKYGAENYPGLALCAKTGTAEVGNGQQSHAWFVGFLNDAQHPYAFVVLVENGGSGRGAAAPVANAVLQQAVALS
;
A
#
# COMPACT_ATOMS: atom_id res chain seq x y z
N MET A 1 60.36 13.64 -7.66
CA MET A 1 59.50 12.79 -6.77
C MET A 1 58.01 13.17 -6.82
N LYS A 2 57.56 14.41 -6.52
CA LYS A 2 56.13 14.78 -6.52
C LYS A 2 55.33 14.42 -7.81
N LYS A 3 55.93 14.58 -9.03
CA LYS A 3 55.27 14.24 -10.28
C LYS A 3 55.12 12.72 -10.51
N VAL A 4 56.03 11.91 -9.98
CA VAL A 4 55.92 10.43 -10.08
C VAL A 4 54.86 9.91 -9.12
N THR A 5 54.78 10.45 -7.91
CA THR A 5 53.76 10.10 -6.92
C THR A 5 52.38 10.49 -7.40
N LEU A 6 52.22 11.67 -8.02
CA LEU A 6 50.94 12.10 -8.58
C LEU A 6 50.44 11.17 -9.71
N ARG A 7 51.36 10.78 -10.58
CA ARG A 7 51.05 9.83 -11.65
C ARG A 7 50.66 8.46 -11.11
N ALA A 8 51.36 7.98 -10.08
CA ALA A 8 51.00 6.71 -9.42
C ALA A 8 49.59 6.76 -8.81
N TYR A 9 49.25 7.83 -8.10
CA TYR A 9 47.88 8.01 -7.59
C TYR A 9 46.83 8.11 -8.67
N SER A 10 47.13 8.82 -9.79
CA SER A 10 46.21 8.91 -10.93
C SER A 10 45.99 7.54 -11.58
N THR A 11 47.00 6.71 -11.67
CA THR A 11 46.91 5.35 -12.25
C THR A 11 46.08 4.44 -11.32
N VAL A 12 46.28 4.52 -9.99
CA VAL A 12 45.51 3.76 -9.03
C VAL A 12 44.02 4.20 -9.04
N LEU A 13 43.77 5.51 -9.11
CA LEU A 13 42.41 6.03 -9.23
C LEU A 13 41.70 5.55 -10.50
N LEU A 14 42.43 5.60 -11.64
CA LEU A 14 41.90 5.10 -12.92
C LEU A 14 41.60 3.60 -12.85
N ALA A 15 42.50 2.81 -12.26
CA ALA A 15 42.27 1.37 -12.08
C ALA A 15 41.03 1.09 -11.22
N LEU A 16 40.85 1.83 -10.13
CA LEU A 16 39.66 1.74 -9.28
C LEU A 16 38.37 2.09 -10.04
N LEU A 17 38.39 3.16 -10.84
CA LEU A 17 37.25 3.54 -11.66
C LEU A 17 36.89 2.45 -12.69
N VAL A 18 37.90 1.83 -13.32
CA VAL A 18 37.69 0.71 -14.25
C VAL A 18 37.09 -0.50 -13.53
N ILE A 19 37.59 -0.84 -12.34
CA ILE A 19 37.08 -1.95 -11.54
C ILE A 19 35.60 -1.68 -11.16
N VAL A 20 35.29 -0.48 -10.66
CA VAL A 20 33.91 -0.10 -10.31
C VAL A 20 33.01 -0.15 -11.56
N GLY A 21 33.48 0.39 -12.69
CA GLY A 21 32.75 0.33 -13.96
C GLY A 21 32.48 -1.12 -14.41
N LEU A 22 33.46 -2.01 -14.24
CA LEU A 22 33.31 -3.43 -14.56
C LEU A 22 32.32 -4.14 -13.65
N ILE A 23 32.35 -3.84 -12.36
CA ILE A 23 31.36 -4.37 -11.38
C ILE A 23 29.95 -3.91 -11.76
N VAL A 24 29.75 -2.62 -12.04
CA VAL A 24 28.47 -2.09 -12.47
C VAL A 24 28.00 -2.73 -13.77
N TYR A 25 28.93 -2.89 -14.74
CA TYR A 25 28.62 -3.57 -16.00
C TYR A 25 28.18 -5.02 -15.79
N VAL A 26 28.90 -5.77 -14.95
CA VAL A 26 28.57 -7.18 -14.65
C VAL A 26 27.20 -7.28 -13.95
N ILE A 27 26.92 -6.40 -12.98
CA ILE A 27 25.60 -6.36 -12.31
C ILE A 27 24.48 -6.10 -13.34
N ARG A 28 24.66 -5.08 -14.19
CA ARG A 28 23.71 -4.76 -15.25
C ARG A 28 23.54 -5.91 -16.24
N TYR A 29 24.63 -6.53 -16.66
CA TYR A 29 24.60 -7.67 -17.56
C TYR A 29 23.84 -8.87 -16.97
N ILE A 30 24.00 -9.14 -15.66
CA ILE A 30 23.25 -10.20 -14.96
C ILE A 30 21.75 -9.86 -14.93
N ASP A 31 21.40 -8.63 -14.59
CA ASP A 31 20.00 -8.19 -14.48
C ASP A 31 19.32 -8.15 -15.86
N ASP A 32 19.99 -7.62 -16.87
CA ASP A 32 19.49 -7.58 -18.24
C ASP A 32 19.41 -9.01 -18.84
N GLY A 33 20.40 -9.87 -18.58
CA GLY A 33 20.41 -11.26 -19.04
C GLY A 33 19.23 -12.07 -18.53
N ALA A 34 18.87 -11.91 -17.26
CA ALA A 34 17.68 -12.55 -16.69
C ALA A 34 16.38 -12.06 -17.33
N SER A 35 16.30 -10.77 -17.67
CA SER A 35 15.15 -10.17 -18.37
C SER A 35 15.08 -10.66 -19.82
N TRP A 36 16.21 -10.73 -20.49
CA TRP A 36 16.31 -11.17 -21.89
C TRP A 36 16.00 -12.65 -22.03
N ALA A 37 16.39 -13.49 -21.08
CA ALA A 37 16.10 -14.91 -21.10
C ALA A 37 14.61 -15.20 -21.26
N LEU A 38 13.72 -14.48 -20.55
CA LEU A 38 12.27 -14.60 -20.73
C LEU A 38 11.77 -13.98 -22.04
N TYR A 39 12.41 -12.92 -22.53
CA TYR A 39 11.99 -12.25 -23.76
C TYR A 39 12.34 -13.06 -25.00
N PHE A 40 13.53 -13.68 -25.05
CA PHE A 40 13.95 -14.54 -26.16
C PHE A 40 13.32 -15.94 -26.11
N ASP A 41 12.71 -16.30 -24.99
CA ASP A 41 12.13 -17.61 -24.81
C ASP A 41 10.79 -17.82 -25.52
N GLU A 42 10.20 -16.78 -26.09
CA GLU A 42 8.98 -16.93 -26.92
C GLU A 42 9.19 -17.79 -28.18
N THR A 43 10.41 -17.97 -28.62
CA THR A 43 10.72 -18.67 -29.87
C THR A 43 11.63 -19.92 -29.73
N THR A 44 12.36 -20.04 -28.62
CA THR A 44 13.42 -21.08 -28.51
C THR A 44 13.39 -21.85 -27.21
N THR A 45 12.38 -21.74 -26.41
CA THR A 45 12.45 -21.93 -25.03
C THR A 45 12.35 -23.21 -24.34
N LYS A 46 12.97 -23.12 -23.21
CA LYS A 46 13.16 -24.20 -22.26
C LYS A 46 12.91 -23.77 -20.81
N CYS A 47 12.45 -22.52 -20.59
CA CYS A 47 11.97 -22.09 -19.28
C CYS A 47 10.62 -22.71 -19.01
N THR A 48 10.51 -23.40 -17.92
CA THR A 48 9.24 -23.88 -17.38
C THR A 48 9.05 -23.27 -16.01
N TYR A 49 7.91 -22.61 -15.77
CA TYR A 49 7.58 -22.12 -14.44
C TYR A 49 6.10 -22.27 -14.13
N THR A 50 5.80 -22.34 -12.85
CA THR A 50 4.46 -22.33 -12.32
C THR A 50 4.36 -21.28 -11.22
N LEU A 51 3.46 -20.32 -11.37
CA LEU A 51 3.11 -19.32 -10.36
C LEU A 51 1.84 -19.79 -9.66
N THR A 52 1.89 -19.97 -8.34
CA THR A 52 0.75 -20.45 -7.55
C THR A 52 0.37 -19.45 -6.45
N ASP A 53 -0.86 -19.53 -5.98
CA ASP A 53 -1.27 -18.92 -4.72
C ASP A 53 -0.76 -19.72 -3.50
N ARG A 54 -1.06 -19.23 -2.29
CA ARG A 54 -0.64 -19.91 -1.04
C ARG A 54 -1.19 -21.32 -0.86
N ASN A 55 -2.25 -21.68 -1.56
CA ASN A 55 -2.91 -22.97 -1.48
C ASN A 55 -2.53 -23.91 -2.63
N GLY A 56 -1.62 -23.48 -3.53
CA GLY A 56 -1.21 -24.26 -4.70
C GLY A 56 -2.14 -24.11 -5.91
N VAL A 57 -3.09 -23.17 -5.88
CA VAL A 57 -3.90 -22.85 -7.06
C VAL A 57 -2.99 -22.20 -8.11
N VAL A 58 -2.93 -22.79 -9.30
CA VAL A 58 -2.13 -22.24 -10.41
C VAL A 58 -2.75 -20.94 -10.88
N LEU A 59 -1.96 -19.86 -10.83
CA LEU A 59 -2.36 -18.52 -11.30
C LEU A 59 -1.87 -18.26 -12.72
N ALA A 60 -0.64 -18.70 -13.03
CA ALA A 60 -0.06 -18.65 -14.37
C ALA A 60 0.99 -19.75 -14.52
N LYS A 61 1.16 -20.24 -15.74
CA LYS A 61 2.15 -21.28 -16.04
C LYS A 61 2.73 -21.07 -17.44
N MET A 62 4.01 -21.35 -17.59
CA MET A 62 4.71 -21.47 -18.87
C MET A 62 5.41 -22.82 -18.91
N GLY A 63 5.30 -23.54 -20.03
CA GLY A 63 6.00 -24.81 -20.23
C GLY A 63 5.79 -25.34 -21.65
N GLY A 64 6.85 -25.90 -22.25
CA GLY A 64 6.80 -26.44 -23.62
C GLY A 64 6.48 -25.40 -24.71
N GLY A 65 6.69 -24.10 -24.45
CA GLY A 65 6.32 -23.01 -25.35
C GLY A 65 4.88 -22.53 -25.18
N GLU A 66 4.09 -23.15 -24.31
CA GLU A 66 2.70 -22.76 -24.04
C GLU A 66 2.59 -21.91 -22.79
N LYS A 67 1.79 -20.85 -22.88
CA LYS A 67 1.45 -19.92 -21.81
C LYS A 67 0.01 -20.18 -21.37
N SER A 68 -0.24 -20.33 -20.08
CA SER A 68 -1.58 -20.52 -19.54
C SER A 68 -1.78 -19.72 -18.26
N TYR A 69 -3.05 -19.45 -17.95
CA TYR A 69 -3.51 -18.84 -16.70
C TYR A 69 -4.36 -19.86 -15.93
N ALA A 70 -4.83 -19.47 -14.74
CA ALA A 70 -5.77 -20.25 -13.96
C ALA A 70 -6.95 -20.75 -14.79
N GLU A 71 -7.42 -21.96 -14.52
CA GLU A 71 -8.59 -22.53 -15.25
C GLU A 71 -9.87 -21.74 -14.96
N ASP A 72 -10.07 -21.32 -13.69
CA ASP A 72 -11.22 -20.56 -13.26
C ASP A 72 -11.12 -19.09 -13.70
N ALA A 73 -12.10 -18.64 -14.49
CA ALA A 73 -12.20 -17.26 -14.96
C ALA A 73 -12.30 -16.24 -13.80
N SER A 74 -12.97 -16.61 -12.71
CA SER A 74 -13.12 -15.71 -11.56
C SER A 74 -11.79 -15.48 -10.83
N VAL A 75 -10.92 -16.50 -10.77
CA VAL A 75 -9.54 -16.37 -10.27
C VAL A 75 -8.73 -15.49 -11.22
N ARG A 76 -8.81 -15.73 -12.55
CA ARG A 76 -8.07 -14.90 -13.52
C ARG A 76 -8.44 -13.43 -13.41
N ILE A 77 -9.72 -13.11 -13.32
CA ILE A 77 -10.21 -11.74 -13.20
C ILE A 77 -9.78 -11.13 -11.87
N ALA A 78 -9.99 -11.80 -10.74
CA ALA A 78 -9.68 -11.28 -9.41
C ALA A 78 -8.18 -11.12 -9.15
N CYS A 79 -7.34 -11.88 -9.86
CA CYS A 79 -5.88 -11.87 -9.70
C CYS A 79 -5.15 -11.18 -10.86
N TYR A 80 -5.85 -10.53 -11.80
CA TYR A 80 -5.23 -10.03 -13.03
C TYR A 80 -4.08 -9.05 -12.77
N GLN A 81 -4.27 -8.01 -11.95
CA GLN A 81 -3.21 -7.05 -11.66
C GLN A 81 -2.13 -7.60 -10.72
N LEU A 82 -2.46 -8.60 -9.90
CA LEU A 82 -1.48 -9.33 -9.09
C LEU A 82 -0.56 -10.18 -9.96
N VAL A 83 -1.11 -10.94 -10.88
CA VAL A 83 -0.38 -11.84 -11.79
C VAL A 83 0.27 -11.05 -12.91
N GLY A 84 -0.46 -10.13 -13.50
CA GLY A 84 -0.09 -9.45 -14.74
C GLY A 84 -0.44 -10.26 -15.99
N ASP A 85 0.07 -9.81 -17.10
CA ASP A 85 -0.08 -10.48 -18.39
C ASP A 85 1.27 -10.78 -19.03
N TYR A 86 1.27 -11.73 -19.96
CA TYR A 86 2.47 -12.11 -20.72
C TYR A 86 2.97 -11.01 -21.66
N GLY A 87 2.17 -9.98 -21.93
CA GLY A 87 2.54 -8.80 -22.70
C GLY A 87 3.28 -7.74 -21.89
N GLY A 88 3.26 -7.87 -20.53
CA GLY A 88 3.91 -6.91 -19.64
C GLY A 88 3.16 -5.59 -19.48
N ASN A 89 1.88 -5.53 -19.84
CA ASN A 89 1.08 -4.31 -19.71
C ASN A 89 0.85 -3.92 -18.23
N VAL A 90 0.77 -4.91 -17.34
CA VAL A 90 0.72 -4.70 -15.89
C VAL A 90 2.15 -4.71 -15.33
N GLY A 91 2.80 -3.56 -15.30
CA GLY A 91 4.22 -3.44 -14.91
C GLY A 91 4.54 -3.91 -13.49
N THR A 92 3.57 -3.91 -12.58
CA THR A 92 3.69 -4.38 -11.19
C THR A 92 3.09 -5.76 -10.96
N GLY A 93 2.72 -6.48 -12.02
CA GLY A 93 2.27 -7.87 -11.92
C GLY A 93 3.43 -8.82 -11.64
N ALA A 94 3.15 -9.97 -11.02
CA ALA A 94 4.16 -10.97 -10.66
C ALA A 94 4.95 -11.48 -11.87
N LEU A 95 4.31 -11.65 -13.03
CA LEU A 95 4.99 -12.06 -14.26
C LEU A 95 6.04 -11.05 -14.74
N THR A 96 5.84 -9.76 -14.46
CA THR A 96 6.82 -8.71 -14.77
C THR A 96 7.81 -8.53 -13.62
N GLY A 97 7.32 -8.40 -12.39
CA GLY A 97 8.13 -8.12 -11.21
C GLY A 97 9.08 -9.24 -10.83
N PHE A 98 8.65 -10.49 -11.00
CA PHE A 98 9.45 -11.68 -10.68
C PHE A 98 10.08 -12.35 -11.91
N ARG A 99 10.22 -11.59 -13.01
CA ARG A 99 10.79 -12.11 -14.26
C ARG A 99 12.15 -12.80 -14.05
N LYS A 100 12.99 -12.23 -13.17
CA LYS A 100 14.30 -12.79 -12.85
C LYS A 100 14.18 -14.17 -12.16
N GLN A 101 13.29 -14.29 -11.19
CA GLN A 101 13.05 -15.55 -10.49
C GLN A 101 12.41 -16.60 -11.40
N LEU A 102 11.42 -16.18 -12.21
CA LEU A 102 10.69 -17.06 -13.13
C LEU A 102 11.57 -17.55 -14.30
N SER A 103 12.60 -16.77 -14.73
CA SER A 103 13.46 -17.18 -15.82
C SER A 103 14.36 -18.37 -15.47
N GLY A 104 14.62 -18.63 -14.18
CA GLY A 104 15.63 -19.62 -13.78
C GLY A 104 17.03 -19.33 -14.29
N TYR A 105 17.30 -18.08 -14.72
CA TYR A 105 18.56 -17.67 -15.31
C TYR A 105 19.70 -17.64 -14.29
N SER A 106 20.79 -18.31 -14.62
CA SER A 106 22.05 -18.24 -13.89
C SER A 106 23.15 -17.70 -14.79
N LEU A 107 23.95 -16.76 -14.31
CA LEU A 107 25.09 -16.22 -15.07
C LEU A 107 26.09 -17.32 -15.47
N ILE A 108 26.25 -18.36 -14.65
CA ILE A 108 27.25 -19.43 -14.87
C ILE A 108 26.74 -20.49 -15.83
N THR A 109 25.45 -20.87 -15.71
CA THR A 109 24.87 -21.98 -16.48
C THR A 109 23.93 -21.55 -17.58
N GLY A 110 23.62 -20.26 -17.67
CA GLY A 110 22.55 -19.76 -18.53
C GLY A 110 21.17 -20.15 -18.03
N VAL A 111 20.20 -20.28 -18.94
CA VAL A 111 18.88 -20.83 -18.61
C VAL A 111 19.02 -22.34 -18.46
N SER A 112 18.67 -22.88 -17.31
CA SER A 112 18.71 -24.31 -17.06
C SER A 112 17.61 -25.01 -17.86
N GLN A 113 18.01 -25.86 -18.82
CA GLN A 113 17.05 -26.67 -19.58
C GLN A 113 16.39 -27.69 -18.66
N GLY A 114 15.06 -27.61 -18.51
CA GLY A 114 14.28 -28.59 -17.75
C GLY A 114 14.19 -28.30 -16.25
N SER A 115 14.57 -27.11 -15.77
CA SER A 115 14.23 -26.70 -14.40
C SER A 115 12.81 -26.11 -14.37
N ASP A 116 11.91 -26.78 -13.73
CA ASP A 116 10.60 -26.20 -13.38
C ASP A 116 10.79 -25.25 -12.20
N VAL A 117 10.60 -23.94 -12.44
CA VAL A 117 10.59 -22.94 -11.37
C VAL A 117 9.18 -22.88 -10.79
N GLU A 118 9.04 -23.19 -9.52
CA GLU A 118 7.80 -22.97 -8.81
C GLU A 118 7.93 -21.73 -7.93
N LEU A 119 7.05 -20.73 -8.18
CA LEU A 119 6.97 -19.51 -7.38
C LEU A 119 5.61 -19.45 -6.69
N LYS A 120 5.63 -19.54 -5.38
CA LYS A 120 4.43 -19.53 -4.54
C LYS A 120 4.22 -18.15 -3.94
N LEU A 121 3.09 -17.51 -4.26
CA LEU A 121 2.67 -16.25 -3.67
C LEU A 121 1.96 -16.48 -2.33
N ASN A 122 2.07 -15.49 -1.43
CA ASN A 122 1.37 -15.50 -0.15
C ASN A 122 -0.14 -15.24 -0.27
N VAL A 123 -0.60 -14.73 -1.42
CA VAL A 123 -2.00 -14.38 -1.66
C VAL A 123 -2.89 -15.62 -1.70
N ASP A 124 -4.06 -15.53 -1.11
CA ASP A 124 -5.15 -16.50 -1.25
C ASP A 124 -6.11 -16.02 -2.35
N SER A 125 -6.21 -16.75 -3.43
CA SER A 125 -7.05 -16.38 -4.58
C SER A 125 -8.54 -16.28 -4.22
N ARG A 126 -9.01 -17.02 -3.22
CA ARG A 126 -10.40 -16.94 -2.71
C ARG A 126 -10.68 -15.60 -2.04
N LEU A 127 -9.68 -15.03 -1.31
CA LEU A 127 -9.80 -13.68 -0.76
C LEU A 127 -9.84 -12.62 -1.86
N ASN A 128 -9.02 -12.79 -2.89
CA ASN A 128 -9.06 -11.91 -4.06
C ASN A 128 -10.41 -11.97 -4.77
N GLN A 129 -10.98 -13.16 -4.96
CA GLN A 129 -12.33 -13.31 -5.54
C GLN A 129 -13.40 -12.59 -4.70
N THR A 130 -13.34 -12.75 -3.35
CA THR A 130 -14.26 -12.06 -2.42
C THR A 130 -14.11 -10.55 -2.50
N ALA A 131 -12.88 -10.04 -2.50
CA ALA A 131 -12.58 -8.61 -2.58
C ALA A 131 -13.06 -8.01 -3.92
N TYR A 132 -12.79 -8.69 -5.03
CA TYR A 132 -13.22 -8.24 -6.35
C TYR A 132 -14.75 -8.22 -6.49
N ALA A 133 -15.41 -9.27 -6.01
CA ALA A 133 -16.88 -9.33 -6.00
C ALA A 133 -17.49 -8.22 -5.11
N ALA A 134 -16.89 -7.94 -3.95
CA ALA A 134 -17.36 -6.90 -3.03
C ALA A 134 -17.15 -5.47 -3.59
N LEU A 135 -16.13 -5.25 -4.43
CA LEU A 135 -15.96 -3.99 -5.18
C LEU A 135 -17.09 -3.76 -6.18
N ALA A 136 -17.77 -4.81 -6.63
CA ALA A 136 -18.99 -4.75 -7.44
C ALA A 136 -18.86 -3.85 -8.68
N GLY A 137 -17.74 -3.98 -9.43
CA GLY A 137 -17.45 -3.20 -10.63
C GLY A 137 -17.00 -1.76 -10.40
N ARG A 138 -16.92 -1.29 -9.13
CA ARG A 138 -16.38 0.03 -8.80
C ARG A 138 -14.87 0.04 -8.97
N LYS A 139 -14.31 1.19 -9.39
CA LYS A 139 -12.86 1.41 -9.38
C LYS A 139 -12.38 1.45 -7.93
N GLY A 140 -11.32 0.72 -7.62
CA GLY A 140 -10.79 0.68 -6.26
C GLY A 140 -9.77 -0.42 -6.04
N SER A 141 -9.39 -0.61 -4.78
CA SER A 141 -8.40 -1.61 -4.37
C SER A 141 -8.69 -2.16 -2.98
N ALA A 142 -8.21 -3.38 -2.73
CA ALA A 142 -8.23 -4.02 -1.42
C ALA A 142 -6.90 -4.73 -1.17
N LEU A 143 -6.34 -4.50 0.00
CA LEU A 143 -5.10 -5.10 0.49
C LEU A 143 -5.36 -5.67 1.88
N VAL A 144 -4.86 -6.89 2.14
CA VAL A 144 -4.84 -7.50 3.48
C VAL A 144 -3.50 -8.17 3.71
N VAL A 145 -2.88 -7.90 4.85
CA VAL A 145 -1.59 -8.45 5.26
C VAL A 145 -1.68 -9.04 6.67
N ASN A 146 -1.01 -10.14 6.90
CA ASN A 146 -0.73 -10.59 8.27
C ASN A 146 0.39 -9.71 8.84
N TYR A 147 0.06 -8.80 9.75
CA TYR A 147 1.04 -7.83 10.28
C TYR A 147 2.10 -8.45 11.20
N LYS A 148 1.93 -9.71 11.62
CA LYS A 148 2.95 -10.44 12.40
C LYS A 148 4.00 -11.11 11.52
N THR A 149 3.61 -11.62 10.34
CA THR A 149 4.52 -12.30 9.42
C THR A 149 4.94 -11.45 8.23
N GLY A 150 4.20 -10.39 7.93
CA GLY A 150 4.35 -9.60 6.70
C GLY A 150 3.72 -10.25 5.46
N GLU A 151 3.11 -11.43 5.56
CA GLU A 151 2.52 -12.11 4.41
C GLU A 151 1.32 -11.34 3.86
N LEU A 152 1.42 -10.85 2.62
CA LEU A 152 0.32 -10.17 1.91
C LEU A 152 -0.64 -11.23 1.38
N ILE A 153 -1.81 -11.38 2.04
CA ILE A 153 -2.76 -12.46 1.77
C ILE A 153 -3.86 -12.08 0.78
N CYS A 154 -4.06 -10.78 0.52
CA CYS A 154 -5.00 -10.26 -0.47
C CYS A 154 -4.43 -9.01 -1.14
N MET A 155 -4.48 -8.96 -2.47
CA MET A 155 -4.16 -7.78 -3.27
C MET A 155 -5.05 -7.76 -4.52
N VAL A 156 -6.00 -6.83 -4.55
CA VAL A 156 -6.98 -6.68 -5.63
C VAL A 156 -7.04 -5.25 -6.12
N SER A 157 -7.09 -5.09 -7.42
CA SER A 157 -7.36 -3.82 -8.10
C SER A 157 -8.53 -3.99 -9.08
N SER A 158 -9.40 -2.99 -9.16
CA SER A 158 -10.55 -2.93 -10.06
C SER A 158 -10.56 -1.58 -10.79
N PRO A 159 -10.95 -1.55 -12.09
CA PRO A 159 -11.49 -2.63 -12.92
C PRO A 159 -10.44 -3.67 -13.30
N SER A 160 -10.91 -4.84 -13.68
CA SER A 160 -10.12 -5.97 -14.12
C SER A 160 -10.72 -6.60 -15.39
N MET A 161 -10.03 -7.60 -15.95
CA MET A 161 -10.49 -8.35 -17.09
C MET A 161 -10.03 -9.81 -17.04
N ASP A 162 -10.64 -10.67 -17.85
CA ASP A 162 -10.15 -12.01 -18.12
C ASP A 162 -9.06 -11.95 -19.20
N PRO A 163 -7.79 -12.31 -18.92
CA PRO A 163 -6.71 -12.29 -19.91
C PRO A 163 -6.91 -13.29 -21.05
N LEU A 164 -7.81 -14.27 -20.89
CA LEU A 164 -8.19 -15.22 -21.95
C LEU A 164 -9.42 -14.78 -22.76
N ASN A 165 -10.15 -13.77 -22.30
CA ASN A 165 -11.31 -13.22 -22.97
C ASN A 165 -11.28 -11.69 -22.92
N ILE A 166 -10.33 -11.12 -23.66
CA ILE A 166 -10.08 -9.68 -23.68
C ILE A 166 -11.26 -8.98 -24.36
N PRO A 167 -11.92 -8.00 -23.69
CA PRO A 167 -13.05 -7.29 -24.29
C PRO A 167 -12.58 -6.36 -25.43
N GLU A 168 -13.44 -6.13 -26.43
CA GLU A 168 -13.15 -5.20 -27.54
C GLU A 168 -12.81 -3.79 -27.07
N THR A 169 -13.50 -3.33 -26.02
CA THR A 169 -13.22 -2.04 -25.37
C THR A 169 -12.69 -2.31 -23.95
N LEU A 170 -11.43 -1.97 -23.75
CA LEU A 170 -10.80 -2.14 -22.45
C LEU A 170 -11.38 -1.16 -21.41
N PRO A 171 -11.68 -1.63 -20.19
CA PRO A 171 -12.02 -0.74 -19.09
C PRO A 171 -10.88 0.24 -18.80
N ASP A 172 -11.22 1.52 -18.64
CA ASP A 172 -10.23 2.55 -18.32
C ASP A 172 -9.50 2.25 -17.01
N GLY A 173 -8.15 2.16 -17.09
CA GLY A 173 -7.27 1.81 -15.98
C GLY A 173 -7.24 0.33 -15.63
N VAL A 174 -7.61 -0.59 -16.54
CA VAL A 174 -7.58 -2.04 -16.34
C VAL A 174 -6.16 -2.58 -16.09
N TYR A 175 -5.14 -1.97 -16.66
CA TYR A 175 -3.73 -2.34 -16.44
C TYR A 175 -3.13 -1.71 -15.18
N LEU A 176 -3.85 -0.79 -14.55
CA LEU A 176 -3.35 -0.06 -13.39
C LEU A 176 -3.56 -0.89 -12.11
N ASN A 177 -2.47 -1.24 -11.45
CA ASN A 177 -2.53 -1.80 -10.11
C ASN A 177 -2.69 -0.68 -9.07
N ARG A 178 -3.91 -0.40 -8.68
CA ARG A 178 -4.24 0.65 -7.72
C ARG A 178 -3.66 0.45 -6.34
N CYS A 179 -3.31 -0.78 -6.00
CA CYS A 179 -2.64 -1.09 -4.75
C CYS A 179 -1.23 -0.51 -4.67
N LEU A 180 -0.51 -0.52 -5.81
CA LEU A 180 0.92 -0.27 -5.86
C LEU A 180 1.32 0.92 -6.75
N SER A 181 0.61 1.14 -7.87
CA SER A 181 1.06 2.05 -8.94
C SER A 181 0.36 3.40 -8.95
N SER A 182 -0.50 3.67 -7.97
CA SER A 182 -1.30 4.90 -7.93
C SER A 182 -1.27 5.54 -6.56
N THR A 183 -1.49 6.85 -6.57
CA THR A 183 -1.66 7.66 -5.36
C THR A 183 -3.00 8.37 -5.40
N PHE A 184 -3.59 8.55 -4.24
CA PHE A 184 -4.94 9.11 -4.08
C PHE A 184 -4.95 10.08 -2.91
N THR A 185 -5.82 11.08 -2.97
CA THR A 185 -6.09 11.96 -1.82
C THR A 185 -6.57 11.09 -0.65
N PRO A 186 -5.90 11.13 0.50
CA PRO A 186 -6.20 10.24 1.62
C PRO A 186 -7.45 10.66 2.42
N GLY A 187 -7.74 11.94 2.46
CA GLY A 187 -8.76 12.46 3.36
C GLY A 187 -8.47 12.05 4.80
N SER A 188 -9.50 11.79 5.56
CA SER A 188 -9.40 11.55 7.00
C SER A 188 -8.58 10.33 7.44
N VAL A 189 -8.09 9.47 6.54
CA VAL A 189 -7.13 8.42 6.95
C VAL A 189 -5.75 9.02 7.23
N PHE A 190 -5.42 10.18 6.65
CA PHE A 190 -4.19 10.92 6.98
C PHE A 190 -4.15 11.39 8.44
N LYS A 191 -5.30 11.53 9.10
CA LYS A 191 -5.37 11.86 10.53
C LYS A 191 -4.62 10.85 11.42
N LEU A 192 -4.31 9.66 10.94
CA LEU A 192 -3.41 8.72 11.61
C LEU A 192 -1.99 9.29 11.73
N VAL A 193 -1.51 9.97 10.67
CA VAL A 193 -0.20 10.64 10.65
C VAL A 193 -0.20 11.84 11.58
N THR A 194 -1.22 12.69 11.46
CA THR A 194 -1.37 13.89 12.30
C THR A 194 -1.52 13.52 13.78
N LEU A 195 -2.25 12.43 14.09
CA LEU A 195 -2.42 11.94 15.45
C LEU A 195 -1.10 11.38 16.01
N ALA A 196 -0.33 10.62 15.21
CA ALA A 196 0.98 10.14 15.63
C ALA A 196 1.92 11.31 15.98
N ALA A 197 1.98 12.31 15.10
CA ALA A 197 2.75 13.52 15.35
C ALA A 197 2.27 14.27 16.60
N ALA A 198 0.95 14.38 16.81
CA ALA A 198 0.39 15.07 17.98
C ALA A 198 0.68 14.34 19.29
N ILE A 199 0.58 13.01 19.32
CA ILE A 199 0.88 12.20 20.51
C ILE A 199 2.34 12.37 20.94
N ASP A 200 3.26 12.43 19.98
CA ASP A 200 4.69 12.50 20.25
C ASP A 200 5.19 13.93 20.56
N ASN A 201 4.44 14.99 20.15
CA ASN A 201 4.95 16.37 20.21
C ASN A 201 4.06 17.36 20.99
N ILE A 202 2.88 16.94 21.48
CA ILE A 202 1.98 17.83 22.22
C ILE A 202 1.72 17.25 23.61
N ASP A 203 2.41 17.77 24.61
CA ASP A 203 2.41 17.23 25.99
C ASP A 203 1.01 17.19 26.63
N ASP A 204 0.19 18.22 26.39
CA ASP A 204 -1.13 18.37 26.98
C ASP A 204 -2.27 17.76 26.16
N LEU A 205 -1.98 17.00 25.07
CA LEU A 205 -2.95 16.47 24.12
C LEU A 205 -4.14 15.74 24.80
N ASN A 206 -3.86 14.93 25.79
CA ASN A 206 -4.88 14.13 26.48
C ASN A 206 -5.83 14.98 27.35
N SER A 207 -5.40 16.16 27.79
CA SER A 207 -6.21 17.10 28.60
C SER A 207 -6.85 18.19 27.76
N ARG A 208 -6.52 18.29 26.48
CA ARG A 208 -7.07 19.30 25.57
C ARG A 208 -8.53 19.08 25.26
N SER A 209 -9.21 20.20 25.11
CA SER A 209 -10.61 20.24 24.69
C SER A 209 -10.71 20.99 23.37
N PHE A 210 -11.40 20.38 22.40
CA PHE A 210 -11.60 20.92 21.07
C PHE A 210 -13.07 21.29 20.88
N THR A 211 -13.35 22.52 20.45
CA THR A 211 -14.72 22.96 20.17
C THR A 211 -14.95 22.99 18.66
N CYS A 212 -15.99 22.30 18.20
CA CYS A 212 -16.38 22.25 16.80
C CYS A 212 -17.82 22.76 16.63
N THR A 213 -17.96 23.91 15.97
CA THR A 213 -19.25 24.53 15.61
C THR A 213 -19.66 24.24 14.16
N GLY A 214 -18.99 23.29 13.48
CA GLY A 214 -19.17 22.97 12.07
C GLY A 214 -18.10 23.56 11.16
N SER A 215 -17.34 24.53 11.65
CA SER A 215 -16.18 25.13 10.97
C SER A 215 -15.25 25.81 11.98
N ILE A 216 -14.05 26.15 11.53
CA ILE A 216 -13.06 26.93 12.29
C ILE A 216 -12.25 27.79 11.32
N GLU A 217 -11.90 29.01 11.74
CA GLU A 217 -10.98 29.88 11.01
C GLU A 217 -9.52 29.56 11.39
N LEU A 218 -8.71 29.10 10.44
CA LEU A 218 -7.31 28.79 10.61
C LEU A 218 -6.50 29.40 9.48
N GLY A 219 -5.47 30.19 9.82
CA GLY A 219 -4.60 30.81 8.83
C GLY A 219 -5.32 31.73 7.83
N GLY A 220 -6.43 32.34 8.25
CA GLY A 220 -7.22 33.27 7.40
C GLY A 220 -8.18 32.58 6.42
N LYS A 221 -8.38 31.27 6.53
CA LYS A 221 -9.39 30.52 5.75
C LYS A 221 -10.24 29.64 6.64
N THR A 222 -11.46 29.38 6.20
CA THR A 222 -12.42 28.51 6.90
C THR A 222 -12.12 27.04 6.59
N VAL A 223 -11.85 26.24 7.62
CA VAL A 223 -11.84 24.77 7.55
C VAL A 223 -13.22 24.27 7.96
N THR A 224 -13.93 23.65 7.03
CA THR A 224 -15.27 23.11 7.26
C THR A 224 -15.20 21.69 7.83
N CYS A 225 -16.19 21.34 8.63
CA CYS A 225 -16.35 20.02 9.22
C CYS A 225 -17.65 19.35 8.74
N SER A 226 -17.73 18.04 8.81
CA SER A 226 -18.89 17.24 8.39
C SER A 226 -20.14 17.47 9.25
N GLY A 227 -20.01 18.14 10.39
CA GLY A 227 -21.10 18.45 11.30
C GLY A 227 -20.63 19.27 12.50
N VAL A 228 -21.58 19.63 13.37
CA VAL A 228 -21.31 20.28 14.66
C VAL A 228 -21.05 19.20 15.70
N HIS A 229 -19.85 19.15 16.26
CA HIS A 229 -19.46 18.10 17.23
C HIS A 229 -19.45 18.60 18.67
N GLY A 230 -19.60 19.92 18.89
CA GLY A 230 -19.53 20.52 20.23
C GLY A 230 -18.12 20.45 20.82
N THR A 231 -18.07 20.37 22.15
CA THR A 231 -16.81 20.24 22.90
C THR A 231 -16.45 18.76 23.04
N GLN A 232 -15.23 18.38 22.70
CA GLN A 232 -14.78 17.00 22.62
C GLN A 232 -13.30 16.88 22.99
N ASN A 233 -12.88 15.75 23.56
CA ASN A 233 -11.48 15.40 23.73
C ASN A 233 -10.88 14.84 22.43
N ILE A 234 -9.59 14.50 22.44
CA ILE A 234 -8.90 14.00 21.24
C ILE A 234 -9.46 12.68 20.72
N GLU A 235 -9.84 11.75 21.60
CA GLU A 235 -10.42 10.45 21.23
C GLU A 235 -11.79 10.63 20.52
N GLN A 236 -12.67 11.47 21.08
CA GLN A 236 -13.94 11.83 20.47
C GLN A 236 -13.75 12.59 19.15
N ALA A 237 -12.77 13.49 19.08
CA ALA A 237 -12.44 14.23 17.87
C ALA A 237 -11.95 13.30 16.75
N PHE A 238 -11.15 12.28 17.09
CA PHE A 238 -10.70 11.27 16.15
C PHE A 238 -11.85 10.37 15.67
N ALA A 239 -12.71 9.93 16.57
CA ALA A 239 -13.90 9.14 16.25
C ALA A 239 -14.92 9.90 15.39
N ASN A 240 -15.15 11.17 15.68
CA ASN A 240 -15.99 12.07 14.89
C ASN A 240 -15.31 12.48 13.57
N SER A 241 -14.03 12.14 13.41
CA SER A 241 -13.23 12.60 12.26
C SER A 241 -13.25 14.13 12.11
N CYS A 242 -13.18 14.86 13.22
CA CYS A 242 -13.40 16.30 13.31
C CYS A 242 -12.30 17.08 12.58
N ASN A 243 -12.66 17.80 11.50
CA ASN A 243 -11.73 18.62 10.76
C ASN A 243 -11.23 19.82 11.57
N CYS A 244 -12.11 20.42 12.42
CA CYS A 244 -11.74 21.55 13.26
C CYS A 244 -10.60 21.19 14.23
N ALA A 245 -10.73 20.04 14.91
CA ALA A 245 -9.72 19.58 15.86
C ALA A 245 -8.40 19.23 15.16
N PHE A 246 -8.46 18.45 14.07
CA PHE A 246 -7.26 18.00 13.39
C PHE A 246 -6.59 19.12 12.57
N GLY A 247 -7.35 20.08 12.04
CA GLY A 247 -6.80 21.30 11.45
C GLY A 247 -6.06 22.15 12.47
N GLN A 248 -6.63 22.29 13.70
CA GLN A 248 -5.94 22.98 14.81
C GLN A 248 -4.65 22.26 15.19
N LEU A 249 -4.68 20.92 15.34
CA LEU A 249 -3.49 20.13 15.63
C LEU A 249 -2.40 20.31 14.56
N ALA A 250 -2.80 20.33 13.29
CA ALA A 250 -1.87 20.57 12.20
C ALA A 250 -1.17 21.93 12.30
N MET A 251 -1.93 22.97 12.67
CA MET A 251 -1.38 24.31 12.89
C MET A 251 -0.42 24.34 14.10
N ASP A 252 -0.78 23.65 15.19
CA ASP A 252 0.05 23.60 16.41
C ASP A 252 1.36 22.84 16.17
N LEU A 253 1.33 21.78 15.34
CA LEU A 253 2.50 20.97 14.97
C LEU A 253 3.44 21.69 13.99
N GLY A 254 2.89 22.45 13.07
CA GLY A 254 3.63 23.09 12.00
C GLY A 254 3.97 22.14 10.82
N ALA A 255 4.33 22.74 9.68
CA ALA A 255 4.59 22.03 8.44
C ALA A 255 5.79 21.08 8.54
N GLU A 256 6.87 21.52 9.17
CA GLU A 256 8.10 20.74 9.36
C GLU A 256 7.85 19.45 10.15
N THR A 257 7.12 19.55 11.27
CA THR A 257 6.80 18.36 12.09
C THR A 257 5.91 17.39 11.33
N LEU A 258 4.84 17.87 10.69
CA LEU A 258 3.95 17.00 9.91
C LEU A 258 4.66 16.39 8.70
N GLY A 259 5.49 17.14 7.98
CA GLY A 259 6.31 16.65 6.87
C GLY A 259 7.26 15.54 7.33
N SER A 260 7.96 15.74 8.44
CA SER A 260 8.85 14.74 9.01
C SER A 260 8.13 13.43 9.37
N TYR A 261 6.88 13.51 9.86
CA TYR A 261 6.06 12.32 10.14
C TYR A 261 5.53 11.65 8.84
N ALA A 262 5.16 12.43 7.83
CA ALA A 262 4.79 11.88 6.53
C ALA A 262 5.95 11.12 5.88
N GLU A 263 7.17 11.64 5.98
CA GLU A 263 8.39 10.96 5.51
C GLU A 263 8.73 9.74 6.36
N LYS A 264 8.77 9.88 7.69
CA LYS A 264 9.06 8.80 8.66
C LYS A 264 8.09 7.62 8.48
N LEU A 265 6.82 7.88 8.21
CA LEU A 265 5.80 6.86 7.98
C LEU A 265 5.75 6.38 6.51
N GLY A 266 6.68 6.82 5.67
CA GLY A 266 6.89 6.31 4.32
C GLY A 266 5.85 6.76 3.29
N ILE A 267 5.11 7.84 3.54
CA ILE A 267 4.14 8.37 2.56
C ILE A 267 4.86 8.90 1.32
N CYS A 268 5.94 9.66 1.52
CA CYS A 268 6.67 10.34 0.44
C CYS A 268 7.67 9.44 -0.29
N SER A 269 7.72 8.14 0.03
CA SER A 269 8.68 7.19 -0.52
C SER A 269 8.02 6.12 -1.38
N ALA A 270 8.74 5.71 -2.44
CA ALA A 270 8.43 4.46 -3.14
C ALA A 270 8.98 3.28 -2.33
N HIS A 271 8.16 2.28 -2.10
CA HIS A 271 8.53 1.06 -1.37
C HIS A 271 8.87 -0.08 -2.32
N ASP A 272 9.50 -1.11 -1.77
CA ASP A 272 9.87 -2.32 -2.51
C ASP A 272 9.07 -3.52 -1.99
N LEU A 273 8.20 -4.06 -2.85
CA LEU A 273 7.48 -5.29 -2.59
C LEU A 273 8.15 -6.44 -3.35
N ASN A 274 9.17 -7.07 -2.74
CA ASN A 274 9.96 -8.16 -3.34
C ASN A 274 10.56 -7.82 -4.72
N GLY A 275 11.01 -6.57 -4.91
CA GLY A 275 11.56 -6.07 -6.17
C GLY A 275 10.56 -5.30 -7.04
N ILE A 276 9.27 -5.30 -6.68
CA ILE A 276 8.24 -4.49 -7.34
C ILE A 276 8.17 -3.13 -6.65
N LYS A 277 8.45 -2.05 -7.39
CA LYS A 277 8.40 -0.69 -6.85
C LYS A 277 6.98 -0.14 -6.82
N THR A 278 6.62 0.50 -5.69
CA THR A 278 5.35 1.21 -5.55
C THR A 278 5.46 2.67 -6.00
N ALA A 279 4.31 3.32 -6.20
CA ALA A 279 4.27 4.77 -6.32
C ALA A 279 4.65 5.44 -4.99
N ALA A 280 5.35 6.56 -5.05
CA ALA A 280 5.55 7.45 -3.93
C ALA A 280 4.37 8.42 -3.83
N GLY A 281 3.85 8.64 -2.63
CA GLY A 281 2.94 9.75 -2.36
C GLY A 281 3.68 11.08 -2.23
N ASN A 282 2.99 12.10 -1.77
CA ASN A 282 3.60 13.38 -1.47
C ASN A 282 2.92 14.05 -0.28
N PHE A 283 3.71 14.81 0.45
CA PHE A 283 3.27 15.82 1.41
C PHE A 283 4.08 17.09 1.12
N THR A 284 3.42 18.14 0.70
CA THR A 284 4.10 19.37 0.30
C THR A 284 4.43 20.20 1.54
N GLU A 285 5.71 20.40 1.84
CA GLU A 285 6.17 21.20 2.98
C GLU A 285 6.01 22.71 2.78
N ASP A 286 6.11 23.18 1.53
CA ASP A 286 5.92 24.61 1.21
C ASP A 286 4.45 24.98 1.32
N LYS A 287 4.01 25.14 2.55
CA LYS A 287 2.70 25.66 2.92
C LYS A 287 2.85 27.15 3.19
N SER A 288 3.25 27.90 2.17
CA SER A 288 3.44 29.38 2.26
C SER A 288 2.21 30.11 2.83
N GLU A 289 1.02 29.50 2.73
CA GLU A 289 -0.19 29.90 3.44
C GLU A 289 -0.53 28.88 4.52
N SER A 290 -0.55 29.33 5.78
CA SER A 290 -0.84 28.48 6.95
C SER A 290 -2.16 27.71 6.88
N SER A 291 -3.14 28.23 6.15
CA SER A 291 -4.43 27.56 5.93
C SER A 291 -4.33 26.25 5.14
N TYR A 292 -3.37 26.13 4.21
CA TYR A 292 -3.15 24.87 3.49
C TYR A 292 -2.63 23.77 4.41
N LEU A 293 -1.84 24.13 5.42
CA LEU A 293 -1.37 23.19 6.43
C LEU A 293 -2.53 22.54 7.20
N ALA A 294 -3.56 23.32 7.56
CA ALA A 294 -4.73 22.79 8.24
C ALA A 294 -5.48 21.77 7.38
N TRP A 295 -5.60 22.01 6.07
CA TRP A 295 -6.20 21.06 5.13
C TRP A 295 -5.34 19.83 4.89
N SER A 296 -4.02 19.97 4.79
CA SER A 296 -3.10 18.85 4.68
C SER A 296 -3.10 17.97 5.93
N GLY A 297 -3.18 18.56 7.13
CA GLY A 297 -3.29 17.78 8.37
C GLY A 297 -4.56 16.92 8.47
N ILE A 298 -5.54 17.15 7.62
CA ILE A 298 -6.73 16.30 7.48
C ILE A 298 -6.74 15.47 6.20
N GLY A 299 -5.61 15.45 5.45
CA GLY A 299 -5.41 14.65 4.25
C GLY A 299 -6.12 15.20 3.02
N GLN A 300 -6.23 16.51 2.91
CA GLN A 300 -6.80 17.23 1.77
C GLN A 300 -5.73 18.10 1.10
N TYR A 301 -6.13 18.92 0.16
CA TYR A 301 -5.26 19.74 -0.64
C TYR A 301 -4.48 18.90 -1.67
N GLU A 302 -3.16 18.98 -1.69
CA GLU A 302 -2.31 18.28 -2.66
C GLU A 302 -1.71 16.97 -2.15
N ASP A 303 -2.06 16.56 -0.93
CA ASP A 303 -1.51 15.35 -0.33
C ASP A 303 -2.04 14.09 -1.05
N LEU A 304 -1.12 13.22 -1.42
CA LEU A 304 -1.41 11.96 -2.12
C LEU A 304 -0.73 10.79 -1.40
N VAL A 305 -1.43 9.68 -1.28
CA VAL A 305 -0.94 8.48 -0.60
C VAL A 305 -1.18 7.23 -1.45
N CYS A 306 -0.16 6.39 -1.57
CA CYS A 306 -0.31 5.05 -2.14
C CYS A 306 -1.05 4.13 -1.14
N PRO A 307 -2.04 3.33 -1.55
CA PRO A 307 -2.70 2.36 -0.66
C PRO A 307 -1.72 1.43 0.06
N TYR A 308 -0.64 1.03 -0.58
CA TYR A 308 0.41 0.23 0.04
C TYR A 308 1.11 0.97 1.20
N SER A 309 1.39 2.28 1.06
CA SER A 309 1.97 3.08 2.15
C SER A 309 1.02 3.15 3.35
N MET A 310 -0.28 3.29 3.12
CA MET A 310 -1.28 3.21 4.20
C MET A 310 -1.33 1.83 4.88
N LEU A 311 -1.16 0.74 4.10
CA LEU A 311 -1.10 -0.61 4.66
C LEU A 311 0.09 -0.76 5.61
N ARG A 312 1.27 -0.23 5.26
CA ARG A 312 2.46 -0.22 6.12
C ARG A 312 2.19 0.51 7.44
N ILE A 313 1.56 1.69 7.38
CA ILE A 313 1.22 2.49 8.56
C ILE A 313 0.29 1.72 9.52
N VAL A 314 -0.83 1.19 9.01
CA VAL A 314 -1.79 0.47 9.87
C VAL A 314 -1.22 -0.85 10.37
N SER A 315 -0.33 -1.50 9.61
CA SER A 315 0.40 -2.70 10.05
C SER A 315 1.37 -2.40 11.19
N ALA A 316 2.09 -1.28 11.12
CA ALA A 316 2.99 -0.84 12.18
C ALA A 316 2.19 -0.49 13.46
N ILE A 317 1.06 0.22 13.33
CA ILE A 317 0.18 0.51 14.48
C ILE A 317 -0.29 -0.79 15.12
N ALA A 318 -0.81 -1.74 14.33
CA ALA A 318 -1.29 -3.04 14.79
C ALA A 318 -0.21 -3.89 15.50
N ASN A 319 1.05 -3.69 15.12
CA ASN A 319 2.19 -4.44 15.64
C ASN A 319 3.02 -3.66 16.68
N GLY A 320 2.38 -2.74 17.42
CA GLY A 320 3.03 -1.99 18.50
C GLY A 320 4.16 -1.08 18.02
N GLY A 321 4.01 -0.46 16.86
CA GLY A 321 4.94 0.48 16.23
C GLY A 321 5.98 -0.14 15.32
N SER A 322 6.06 -1.47 15.26
CA SER A 322 7.02 -2.21 14.43
C SER A 322 6.37 -2.75 13.17
N LEU A 323 6.93 -2.46 12.02
CA LEU A 323 6.51 -2.96 10.73
C LEU A 323 7.30 -4.22 10.36
N ASN A 324 6.61 -5.33 10.09
CA ASN A 324 7.12 -6.39 9.26
C ASN A 324 6.72 -6.06 7.82
N GLU A 325 7.69 -5.75 6.96
CA GLU A 325 7.42 -5.27 5.60
C GLU A 325 6.52 -6.27 4.85
N PRO A 326 5.42 -5.80 4.21
CA PRO A 326 4.57 -6.69 3.44
C PRO A 326 5.33 -7.41 2.33
N SER A 327 5.05 -8.70 2.15
CA SER A 327 5.74 -9.58 1.20
C SER A 327 4.75 -10.43 0.43
N LEU A 328 4.96 -10.57 -0.88
CA LEU A 328 4.26 -11.54 -1.73
C LEU A 328 4.90 -12.92 -1.68
N LEU A 329 6.17 -13.01 -1.21
CA LEU A 329 6.98 -14.23 -1.23
C LEU A 329 7.49 -14.56 0.19
N GLY A 330 6.89 -15.56 0.82
CA GLY A 330 7.27 -15.95 2.18
C GLY A 330 7.06 -14.86 3.22
N SER A 331 7.54 -15.09 4.43
CA SER A 331 7.45 -14.12 5.52
C SER A 331 8.46 -12.98 5.34
N SER A 332 8.17 -11.84 5.96
CA SER A 332 9.07 -10.68 5.98
C SER A 332 10.46 -11.05 6.49
N THR A 333 11.48 -10.51 5.85
CA THR A 333 12.89 -10.73 6.23
C THR A 333 13.46 -9.60 7.08
N GLY A 334 12.70 -8.52 7.31
CA GLY A 334 13.14 -7.36 8.06
C GLY A 334 12.00 -6.74 8.89
N THR A 335 12.39 -6.11 9.99
CA THR A 335 11.48 -5.36 10.86
C THR A 335 11.99 -3.93 10.97
N GLU A 336 11.10 -2.95 10.75
CA GLU A 336 11.37 -1.51 10.88
C GLU A 336 10.57 -0.95 12.06
N THR A 337 11.14 -0.08 12.86
CA THR A 337 10.42 0.65 13.89
C THR A 337 9.93 1.98 13.31
N MET A 338 8.63 2.08 13.05
CA MET A 338 8.01 3.28 12.48
C MET A 338 7.49 4.23 13.57
N LEU A 339 6.96 3.69 14.68
CA LEU A 339 6.39 4.43 15.79
C LEU A 339 6.94 3.91 17.13
N SER A 340 6.85 4.71 18.19
CA SER A 340 7.03 4.19 19.53
C SER A 340 5.87 3.23 19.86
N ARG A 341 6.12 2.27 20.74
CA ARG A 341 5.05 1.37 21.20
C ARG A 341 3.91 2.14 21.85
N GLU A 342 4.25 3.13 22.66
CA GLU A 342 3.26 3.97 23.34
C GLU A 342 2.36 4.71 22.35
N THR A 343 2.94 5.31 21.31
CA THR A 343 2.19 6.01 20.25
C THR A 343 1.29 5.05 19.48
N ALA A 344 1.81 3.88 19.10
CA ALA A 344 1.06 2.87 18.37
C ALA A 344 -0.12 2.33 19.20
N ASP A 345 0.11 2.00 20.47
CA ASP A 345 -0.92 1.48 21.38
C ASP A 345 -2.04 2.54 21.58
N LYS A 346 -1.70 3.81 21.79
CA LYS A 346 -2.69 4.91 21.90
C LYS A 346 -3.53 5.06 20.63
N ILE A 347 -2.91 5.00 19.45
CA ILE A 347 -3.64 5.08 18.18
C ILE A 347 -4.55 3.86 18.02
N ALA A 348 -4.07 2.66 18.34
CA ALA A 348 -4.86 1.42 18.30
C ALA A 348 -6.11 1.49 19.18
N ASP A 349 -5.98 1.98 20.40
CA ASP A 349 -7.09 2.18 21.33
C ASP A 349 -8.12 3.16 20.75
N MET A 350 -7.68 4.29 20.18
CA MET A 350 -8.57 5.25 19.53
C MET A 350 -9.23 4.68 18.27
N MET A 351 -8.55 3.82 17.49
CA MET A 351 -9.14 3.13 16.35
C MET A 351 -10.19 2.10 16.78
N SER A 352 -9.97 1.41 17.90
CA SER A 352 -10.99 0.55 18.55
C SER A 352 -12.20 1.37 19.01
N TYR A 353 -11.96 2.49 19.68
CA TYR A 353 -12.99 3.41 20.10
C TYR A 353 -13.86 3.93 18.93
N ASN A 354 -13.24 4.23 17.76
CA ASN A 354 -13.97 4.62 16.57
C ASN A 354 -15.03 3.59 16.18
N VAL A 355 -14.70 2.29 16.24
CA VAL A 355 -15.62 1.22 15.87
C VAL A 355 -16.76 1.11 16.87
N GLN A 356 -16.44 1.16 18.15
CA GLN A 356 -17.42 1.05 19.22
C GLN A 356 -18.34 2.27 19.29
N TYR A 357 -17.76 3.47 19.23
CA TYR A 357 -18.48 4.72 19.43
C TYR A 357 -19.22 5.20 18.18
N LYS A 358 -18.64 5.00 16.98
CA LYS A 358 -19.11 5.66 15.76
C LYS A 358 -19.55 4.73 14.63
N TYR A 359 -18.87 3.58 14.45
CA TYR A 359 -19.15 2.73 13.30
C TYR A 359 -20.17 1.64 13.60
N GLY A 360 -20.35 1.29 14.87
CA GLY A 360 -21.22 0.21 15.34
C GLY A 360 -20.52 -1.14 15.21
N ALA A 361 -20.06 -1.70 16.33
CA ALA A 361 -19.36 -2.99 16.34
C ALA A 361 -20.25 -4.14 15.83
N GLU A 362 -21.56 -4.00 15.94
CA GLU A 362 -22.58 -4.93 15.45
C GLU A 362 -22.56 -5.08 13.91
N ASN A 363 -22.01 -4.09 13.18
CA ASN A 363 -21.83 -4.15 11.72
C ASN A 363 -20.66 -5.05 11.30
N TYR A 364 -19.82 -5.46 12.25
CA TYR A 364 -18.62 -6.27 12.04
C TYR A 364 -18.61 -7.48 12.99
N PRO A 365 -19.59 -8.37 12.89
CA PRO A 365 -19.79 -9.44 13.86
C PRO A 365 -18.56 -10.36 13.94
N GLY A 366 -18.08 -10.64 15.16
CA GLY A 366 -16.95 -11.51 15.41
C GLY A 366 -15.57 -10.92 15.09
N LEU A 367 -15.48 -9.68 14.59
CA LEU A 367 -14.21 -9.02 14.29
C LEU A 367 -13.82 -8.05 15.42
N ALA A 368 -12.67 -8.26 16.04
CA ALA A 368 -12.05 -7.30 16.97
C ALA A 368 -11.45 -6.12 16.19
N LEU A 369 -12.28 -5.35 15.52
CA LEU A 369 -11.91 -4.37 14.53
C LEU A 369 -11.41 -3.07 15.16
N CYS A 370 -10.25 -2.59 14.71
CA CYS A 370 -9.71 -1.26 14.92
C CYS A 370 -9.63 -0.55 13.56
N ALA A 371 -10.33 0.59 13.38
CA ALA A 371 -10.44 1.15 12.05
C ALA A 371 -10.57 2.68 11.99
N LYS A 372 -10.24 3.24 10.82
CA LYS A 372 -10.48 4.63 10.45
C LYS A 372 -11.07 4.72 9.05
N THR A 373 -12.16 5.50 8.92
CA THR A 373 -12.74 5.86 7.61
C THR A 373 -12.09 7.11 7.06
N GLY A 374 -12.00 7.19 5.73
CA GLY A 374 -11.67 8.39 4.98
C GLY A 374 -12.76 8.72 3.97
N THR A 375 -12.99 10.00 3.80
CA THR A 375 -13.77 10.60 2.72
C THR A 375 -12.91 11.73 2.19
N ALA A 376 -12.41 11.59 0.97
CA ALA A 376 -11.46 12.51 0.37
C ALA A 376 -12.10 13.21 -0.82
N GLU A 377 -12.28 14.52 -0.73
CA GLU A 377 -12.79 15.34 -1.81
C GLU A 377 -11.75 15.43 -2.94
N VAL A 378 -12.20 15.24 -4.17
CA VAL A 378 -11.32 15.21 -5.37
C VAL A 378 -11.62 16.33 -6.36
N GLY A 379 -12.55 17.21 -6.03
CA GLY A 379 -12.91 18.35 -6.88
C GLY A 379 -13.71 17.95 -8.13
N ASN A 380 -13.86 18.90 -9.06
CA ASN A 380 -14.50 18.73 -10.38
C ASN A 380 -15.92 18.12 -10.36
N GLY A 381 -16.66 18.27 -9.23
CA GLY A 381 -18.01 17.73 -9.08
C GLY A 381 -18.07 16.20 -8.98
N GLN A 382 -16.94 15.53 -8.85
CA GLN A 382 -16.88 14.08 -8.61
C GLN A 382 -17.20 13.75 -7.15
N GLN A 383 -17.70 12.54 -6.91
CA GLN A 383 -17.84 12.03 -5.56
C GLN A 383 -16.47 11.81 -4.92
N SER A 384 -16.42 11.93 -3.60
CA SER A 384 -15.19 11.71 -2.83
C SER A 384 -14.67 10.28 -2.97
N HIS A 385 -13.35 10.10 -2.84
CA HIS A 385 -12.79 8.78 -2.61
C HIS A 385 -13.18 8.26 -1.24
N ALA A 386 -13.55 7.00 -1.17
CA ALA A 386 -13.93 6.30 0.05
C ALA A 386 -12.80 5.39 0.51
N TRP A 387 -12.27 5.65 1.71
CA TRP A 387 -11.24 4.84 2.35
C TRP A 387 -11.75 4.14 3.60
N PHE A 388 -11.28 2.91 3.83
CA PHE A 388 -11.43 2.23 5.10
C PHE A 388 -10.16 1.44 5.37
N VAL A 389 -9.48 1.80 6.47
CA VAL A 389 -8.16 1.25 6.83
C VAL A 389 -8.16 0.82 8.29
N GLY A 390 -7.40 -0.22 8.60
CA GLY A 390 -7.34 -0.69 9.97
C GLY A 390 -6.76 -2.09 10.09
N PHE A 391 -7.10 -2.75 11.21
CA PHE A 391 -6.62 -4.08 11.53
C PHE A 391 -7.57 -4.79 12.50
N LEU A 392 -7.41 -6.10 12.62
CA LEU A 392 -8.02 -6.91 13.66
C LEU A 392 -7.06 -6.99 14.86
N ASN A 393 -7.52 -6.55 16.04
CA ASN A 393 -6.79 -6.72 17.30
C ASN A 393 -7.04 -8.13 17.84
N ASP A 394 -6.62 -9.14 17.08
CA ASP A 394 -6.82 -10.55 17.35
C ASP A 394 -5.52 -11.30 17.09
N ALA A 395 -5.03 -12.02 18.10
CA ALA A 395 -3.80 -12.76 18.01
C ALA A 395 -3.88 -13.97 17.03
N GLN A 396 -5.07 -14.51 16.83
CA GLN A 396 -5.29 -15.63 15.89
C GLN A 396 -5.41 -15.15 14.45
N HIS A 397 -5.96 -13.94 14.26
CA HIS A 397 -6.19 -13.33 12.95
C HIS A 397 -5.53 -11.94 12.88
N PRO A 398 -4.19 -11.88 12.91
CA PRO A 398 -3.45 -10.61 12.97
C PRO A 398 -3.40 -9.93 11.59
N TYR A 399 -4.57 -9.51 11.10
CA TYR A 399 -4.73 -8.94 9.77
C TYR A 399 -4.87 -7.42 9.81
N ALA A 400 -4.02 -6.72 9.06
CA ALA A 400 -4.19 -5.31 8.72
C ALA A 400 -4.70 -5.17 7.29
N PHE A 401 -5.47 -4.11 7.02
CA PHE A 401 -6.15 -3.95 5.73
C PHE A 401 -6.24 -2.49 5.29
N VAL A 402 -6.33 -2.31 3.98
CA VAL A 402 -6.66 -1.05 3.32
C VAL A 402 -7.65 -1.33 2.20
N VAL A 403 -8.76 -0.61 2.20
CA VAL A 403 -9.72 -0.59 1.10
C VAL A 403 -9.92 0.85 0.62
N LEU A 404 -9.82 1.03 -0.68
CA LEU A 404 -10.13 2.27 -1.40
C LEU A 404 -11.20 2.00 -2.44
N VAL A 405 -12.20 2.87 -2.52
CA VAL A 405 -13.15 2.94 -3.64
C VAL A 405 -13.11 4.35 -4.21
N GLU A 406 -12.63 4.47 -5.46
CA GLU A 406 -12.58 5.74 -6.15
C GLU A 406 -14.00 6.29 -6.37
N ASN A 407 -14.20 7.57 -6.08
CA ASN A 407 -15.48 8.25 -6.25
C ASN A 407 -16.66 7.49 -5.60
N GLY A 408 -16.36 6.78 -4.49
CA GLY A 408 -17.32 5.93 -3.79
C GLY A 408 -18.22 6.68 -2.79
N GLY A 409 -17.99 7.99 -2.63
CA GLY A 409 -18.72 8.83 -1.67
C GLY A 409 -18.13 8.75 -0.27
N SER A 410 -18.64 7.90 0.60
CA SER A 410 -18.17 7.82 1.99
C SER A 410 -17.45 6.50 2.32
N GLY A 411 -16.43 6.57 3.17
CA GLY A 411 -15.70 5.38 3.63
C GLY A 411 -16.61 4.32 4.26
N ARG A 412 -17.58 4.74 5.08
CA ARG A 412 -18.57 3.83 5.69
C ARG A 412 -19.51 3.19 4.68
N GLY A 413 -19.93 3.94 3.66
CA GLY A 413 -20.92 3.46 2.69
C GLY A 413 -20.32 2.57 1.60
N ALA A 414 -19.08 2.82 1.19
CA ALA A 414 -18.50 2.14 0.04
C ALA A 414 -17.32 1.21 0.41
N ALA A 415 -16.36 1.68 1.20
CA ALA A 415 -15.15 0.92 1.49
C ALA A 415 -15.33 -0.07 2.67
N ALA A 416 -16.07 0.30 3.71
CA ALA A 416 -16.28 -0.55 4.88
C ALA A 416 -17.01 -1.87 4.56
N PRO A 417 -18.06 -1.91 3.71
CA PRO A 417 -18.68 -3.19 3.31
C PRO A 417 -17.71 -4.13 2.58
N VAL A 418 -16.81 -3.58 1.73
CA VAL A 418 -15.78 -4.38 1.05
C VAL A 418 -14.81 -4.97 2.08
N ALA A 419 -14.30 -4.15 2.99
CA ALA A 419 -13.39 -4.61 4.04
C ALA A 419 -14.04 -5.68 4.93
N ASN A 420 -15.30 -5.47 5.34
CA ASN A 420 -16.03 -6.46 6.15
C ASN A 420 -16.13 -7.80 5.44
N ALA A 421 -16.55 -7.82 4.17
CA ALA A 421 -16.65 -9.06 3.39
C ALA A 421 -15.30 -9.80 3.31
N VAL A 422 -14.21 -9.07 3.05
CA VAL A 422 -12.87 -9.66 2.92
C VAL A 422 -12.35 -10.18 4.27
N LEU A 423 -12.53 -9.41 5.35
CA LEU A 423 -12.07 -9.81 6.68
C LEU A 423 -12.86 -11.00 7.25
N GLN A 424 -14.19 -11.03 7.05
CA GLN A 424 -15.00 -12.20 7.41
C GLN A 424 -14.52 -13.47 6.69
N GLN A 425 -14.23 -13.34 5.39
CA GLN A 425 -13.69 -14.46 4.61
C GLN A 425 -12.28 -14.83 5.07
N ALA A 426 -11.41 -13.86 5.39
CA ALA A 426 -10.05 -14.11 5.86
C ALA A 426 -10.05 -14.89 7.19
N VAL A 427 -10.92 -14.53 8.11
CA VAL A 427 -11.11 -15.25 9.39
C VAL A 427 -11.69 -16.64 9.16
N ALA A 428 -12.63 -16.81 8.23
CA ALA A 428 -13.22 -18.11 7.93
C ALA A 428 -12.26 -19.11 7.24
N LEU A 429 -11.22 -18.61 6.58
CA LEU A 429 -10.23 -19.42 5.85
C LEU A 429 -8.95 -19.71 6.64
N SER A 430 -8.82 -19.14 7.84
CA SER A 430 -7.61 -19.24 8.70
C SER A 430 -7.52 -20.56 9.44
#